data_028db73c0b2c16fdaed4ff8cce019cf4
#
_entry.id   028db73c0b2c16fdaed4ff8cce019cf4
#
_cell.length_a   1.000
_cell.length_b   1.000
_cell.length_c   1.000
_cell.angle_alpha   90.00
_cell.angle_beta   90.00
_cell.angle_gamma   90.00
#
_symmetry.space_group_name_H-M   'P 1'
#
loop_
_entity.id
_entity.type
_entity.pdbx_description
1 polymer ?
#
loop_
_entity_poly.entity_id
_entity_poly.type
_entity_poly.pdbx_seq_one_letter_code
_entity_poly.pdbx_strand_id
1 'polypeptide(L)'
;MMRRIVIAVIVGLSLATSALAQQASRLDDIIKRGTLRVGMTGDYRPFTSLDKTTGKFSGFDVDMAESLGKALGVKVEYVPTAWPQLMKDFEADGFDIAMGGVSITFDRQKKGLFSLPIMREGKTPIARCADQGKYESLADIDKAGTRVIVNPGGTNERFARANVKNAEIKVYNDNVTIFDQIAKGDADLMMTDSSETRYQQKIHAGVLCAVHPDKPFDFAEKAYWLQRDSAFKAFVDQWLHLSMEDGSFKKTYSVWFE
;
A
#
# COMPACT_ATOMS: atom_id res chain seq x y z
N MET A 1 -35.26 67.33 50.12
CA MET A 1 -35.54 66.85 48.75
C MET A 1 -34.32 66.14 48.20
N MET A 2 -34.29 64.82 48.31
CA MET A 2 -33.19 63.99 47.84
C MET A 2 -33.57 63.40 46.49
N ARG A 3 -32.86 63.78 45.42
CA ARG A 3 -32.99 63.23 44.08
C ARG A 3 -32.17 61.93 44.00
N ARG A 4 -32.84 60.76 43.88
CA ARG A 4 -32.20 59.49 43.62
C ARG A 4 -31.88 59.37 42.14
N ILE A 5 -30.59 59.27 41.79
CA ILE A 5 -30.09 58.93 40.45
C ILE A 5 -30.05 57.43 40.36
N VAL A 6 -30.84 56.85 39.45
CA VAL A 6 -30.80 55.44 39.08
C VAL A 6 -29.84 55.32 37.93
N ILE A 7 -28.69 54.70 38.14
CA ILE A 7 -27.72 54.29 37.11
C ILE A 7 -28.14 52.94 36.57
N ALA A 8 -28.64 52.90 35.35
CA ALA A 8 -28.90 51.65 34.62
C ALA A 8 -27.60 51.15 34.01
N VAL A 9 -27.07 50.05 34.54
CA VAL A 9 -25.92 49.33 33.94
C VAL A 9 -26.45 48.40 32.84
N ILE A 10 -26.19 48.77 31.59
CA ILE A 10 -26.45 47.91 30.41
C ILE A 10 -25.27 46.95 30.30
N VAL A 11 -25.47 45.72 30.74
CA VAL A 11 -24.52 44.62 30.48
C VAL A 11 -24.74 44.14 29.05
N GLY A 12 -23.89 44.61 28.12
CA GLY A 12 -23.84 44.13 26.77
C GLY A 12 -23.25 42.70 26.73
N LEU A 13 -24.10 41.68 26.56
CA LEU A 13 -23.69 40.32 26.35
C LEU A 13 -23.16 40.17 24.91
N SER A 14 -21.85 40.33 24.72
CA SER A 14 -21.20 40.08 23.43
C SER A 14 -21.18 38.57 23.21
N LEU A 15 -22.15 38.05 22.46
CA LEU A 15 -22.11 36.68 21.89
C LEU A 15 -20.97 36.64 20.90
N ALA A 16 -19.79 36.28 21.36
CA ALA A 16 -18.70 35.83 20.49
C ALA A 16 -19.12 34.53 19.82
N THR A 17 -19.74 34.60 18.67
CA THR A 17 -19.90 33.45 17.78
C THR A 17 -18.50 33.03 17.33
N SER A 18 -17.90 32.06 18.04
CA SER A 18 -16.75 31.37 17.56
C SER A 18 -17.19 30.62 16.27
N ALA A 19 -16.99 31.25 15.11
CA ALA A 19 -17.01 30.56 13.86
C ALA A 19 -15.87 29.52 13.99
N LEU A 20 -16.22 28.26 14.28
CA LEU A 20 -15.32 27.16 14.09
C LEU A 20 -14.99 27.18 12.60
N ALA A 21 -13.88 27.82 12.26
CA ALA A 21 -13.32 27.71 10.92
C ALA A 21 -13.16 26.21 10.68
N GLN A 22 -14.00 25.65 9.84
CA GLN A 22 -13.90 24.27 9.44
C GLN A 22 -12.49 24.12 8.83
N GLN A 23 -11.62 23.44 9.55
CA GLN A 23 -10.25 23.22 9.09
C GLN A 23 -10.36 22.53 7.73
N ALA A 24 -9.81 23.18 6.69
CA ALA A 24 -9.84 22.62 5.34
C ALA A 24 -9.32 21.19 5.38
N SER A 25 -10.12 20.27 4.87
CA SER A 25 -9.74 18.85 4.85
C SER A 25 -8.83 18.57 3.66
N ARG A 26 -8.06 17.50 3.73
CA ARG A 26 -7.30 17.01 2.58
C ARG A 26 -8.22 16.74 1.37
N LEU A 27 -9.44 16.28 1.62
CA LEU A 27 -10.46 16.11 0.59
C LEU A 27 -10.76 17.42 -0.14
N ASP A 28 -11.00 18.50 0.62
CA ASP A 28 -11.27 19.83 0.04
C ASP A 28 -10.07 20.35 -0.75
N ASP A 29 -8.86 20.16 -0.24
CA ASP A 29 -7.62 20.56 -0.92
C ASP A 29 -7.42 19.82 -2.24
N ILE A 30 -7.69 18.51 -2.28
CA ILE A 30 -7.62 17.67 -3.50
C ILE A 30 -8.63 18.18 -4.53
N ILE A 31 -9.88 18.38 -4.13
CA ILE A 31 -10.95 18.86 -5.01
C ILE A 31 -10.62 20.27 -5.55
N LYS A 32 -10.22 21.19 -4.68
CA LYS A 32 -9.84 22.56 -5.06
C LYS A 32 -8.64 22.59 -5.99
N ARG A 33 -7.64 21.75 -5.76
CA ARG A 33 -6.44 21.62 -6.60
C ARG A 33 -6.75 20.97 -7.94
N GLY A 34 -7.82 20.16 -8.02
CA GLY A 34 -8.19 19.39 -9.21
C GLY A 34 -7.27 18.21 -9.50
N THR A 35 -6.51 17.75 -8.50
CA THR A 35 -5.49 16.70 -8.68
C THR A 35 -5.36 15.86 -7.42
N LEU A 36 -5.40 14.52 -7.59
CA LEU A 36 -5.07 13.52 -6.58
C LEU A 36 -3.63 13.06 -6.79
N ARG A 37 -2.73 13.30 -5.83
CA ARG A 37 -1.35 12.82 -5.88
C ARG A 37 -1.28 11.40 -5.30
N VAL A 38 -0.86 10.43 -6.10
CA VAL A 38 -0.82 9.01 -5.74
C VAL A 38 0.62 8.52 -5.74
N GLY A 39 1.14 8.17 -4.56
CA GLY A 39 2.47 7.57 -4.41
C GLY A 39 2.48 6.10 -4.80
N MET A 40 3.37 5.72 -5.72
CA MET A 40 3.52 4.34 -6.23
C MET A 40 4.99 3.96 -6.41
N THR A 41 5.33 2.70 -6.10
CA THR A 41 6.72 2.20 -6.28
C THR A 41 6.98 1.76 -7.72
N GLY A 42 5.96 1.27 -8.43
CA GLY A 42 6.09 0.84 -9.82
C GLY A 42 6.90 -0.43 -10.06
N ASP A 43 7.17 -1.19 -9.00
CA ASP A 43 7.99 -2.41 -9.04
C ASP A 43 7.32 -3.62 -8.39
N TYR A 44 6.00 -3.57 -8.17
CA TYR A 44 5.26 -4.60 -7.45
C TYR A 44 4.03 -5.08 -8.23
N ARG A 45 4.29 -5.93 -9.23
CA ARG A 45 3.24 -6.55 -10.05
C ARG A 45 2.44 -7.59 -9.26
N PRO A 46 1.12 -7.71 -9.49
CA PRO A 46 0.31 -7.01 -10.48
C PRO A 46 -0.27 -5.67 -10.00
N PHE A 47 0.07 -5.20 -8.78
CA PHE A 47 -0.45 -3.93 -8.22
C PHE A 47 0.03 -2.72 -9.01
N THR A 48 1.35 -2.59 -9.19
CA THR A 48 1.96 -1.49 -9.94
C THR A 48 3.18 -1.95 -10.75
N SER A 49 3.33 -1.39 -11.94
CA SER A 49 4.50 -1.53 -12.80
C SER A 49 4.79 -0.18 -13.46
N LEU A 50 6.04 0.25 -13.42
CA LEU A 50 6.50 1.44 -14.12
C LEU A 50 7.31 1.02 -15.36
N ASP A 51 6.84 1.42 -16.53
CA ASP A 51 7.64 1.35 -17.76
C ASP A 51 8.68 2.50 -17.72
N LYS A 52 9.94 2.15 -17.48
CA LYS A 52 11.04 3.12 -17.38
C LYS A 52 11.31 3.89 -18.69
N THR A 53 10.89 3.34 -19.83
CA THR A 53 11.08 3.97 -21.15
C THR A 53 10.06 5.06 -21.40
N THR A 54 8.80 4.80 -21.06
CA THR A 54 7.68 5.72 -21.31
C THR A 54 7.27 6.53 -20.09
N GLY A 55 7.74 6.17 -18.90
CA GLY A 55 7.34 6.76 -17.62
C GLY A 55 5.89 6.42 -17.21
N LYS A 56 5.24 5.46 -17.89
CA LYS A 56 3.84 5.11 -17.63
C LYS A 56 3.72 4.03 -16.55
N PHE A 57 2.83 4.29 -15.60
CA PHE A 57 2.38 3.28 -14.65
C PHE A 57 1.27 2.41 -15.26
N SER A 58 1.22 1.15 -14.84
CA SER A 58 0.15 0.19 -15.11
C SER A 58 -0.01 -0.77 -13.93
N GLY A 59 -1.18 -1.39 -13.78
CA GLY A 59 -1.44 -2.35 -12.71
C GLY A 59 -2.80 -2.13 -12.07
N PHE A 60 -3.17 -3.07 -11.21
CA PHE A 60 -4.44 -3.04 -10.50
C PHE A 60 -4.68 -1.71 -9.77
N ASP A 61 -3.68 -1.26 -8.99
CA ASP A 61 -3.83 -0.04 -8.20
C ASP A 61 -3.74 1.23 -9.04
N VAL A 62 -3.24 1.15 -10.28
CA VAL A 62 -3.32 2.25 -11.26
C VAL A 62 -4.75 2.42 -11.74
N ASP A 63 -5.42 1.33 -12.14
CA ASP A 63 -6.83 1.37 -12.55
C ASP A 63 -7.74 1.82 -11.40
N MET A 64 -7.44 1.38 -10.17
CA MET A 64 -8.16 1.81 -8.98
C MET A 64 -7.93 3.29 -8.67
N ALA A 65 -6.71 3.82 -8.86
CA ALA A 65 -6.41 5.24 -8.68
C ALA A 65 -7.17 6.11 -9.70
N GLU A 66 -7.25 5.69 -10.95
CA GLU A 66 -8.06 6.36 -11.98
C GLU A 66 -9.55 6.35 -11.61
N SER A 67 -10.07 5.23 -11.09
CA SER A 67 -11.44 5.12 -10.59
C SER A 67 -11.71 6.09 -9.44
N LEU A 68 -10.78 6.20 -8.46
CA LEU A 68 -10.88 7.14 -7.35
C LEU A 68 -10.82 8.60 -7.85
N GLY A 69 -9.90 8.91 -8.76
CA GLY A 69 -9.80 10.25 -9.38
C GLY A 69 -11.09 10.65 -10.08
N LYS A 70 -11.71 9.72 -10.80
CA LYS A 70 -13.02 9.91 -11.44
C LYS A 70 -14.13 10.16 -10.41
N ALA A 71 -14.16 9.42 -9.31
CA ALA A 71 -15.13 9.61 -8.23
C ALA A 71 -14.98 10.96 -7.53
N LEU A 72 -13.75 11.45 -7.40
CA LEU A 72 -13.41 12.78 -6.86
C LEU A 72 -13.66 13.92 -7.88
N GLY A 73 -13.79 13.62 -9.17
CA GLY A 73 -13.86 14.61 -10.25
C GLY A 73 -12.53 15.34 -10.50
N VAL A 74 -11.38 14.69 -10.25
CA VAL A 74 -10.04 15.26 -10.37
C VAL A 74 -9.14 14.39 -11.24
N LYS A 75 -8.01 14.96 -11.69
CA LYS A 75 -6.96 14.20 -12.38
C LYS A 75 -6.10 13.41 -11.38
N VAL A 76 -5.55 12.28 -11.82
CA VAL A 76 -4.56 11.54 -11.06
C VAL A 76 -3.16 11.98 -11.47
N GLU A 77 -2.32 12.25 -10.50
CA GLU A 77 -0.88 12.51 -10.65
C GLU A 77 -0.13 11.39 -9.93
N TYR A 78 0.64 10.61 -10.68
CA TYR A 78 1.46 9.53 -10.11
C TYR A 78 2.80 10.09 -9.62
N VAL A 79 3.08 9.88 -8.33
CA VAL A 79 4.32 10.30 -7.69
C VAL A 79 5.19 9.06 -7.47
N PRO A 80 6.28 8.89 -8.23
CA PRO A 80 7.19 7.77 -8.04
C PRO A 80 7.85 7.80 -6.65
N THR A 81 7.88 6.64 -5.99
CA THR A 81 8.61 6.42 -4.75
C THR A 81 9.28 5.04 -4.79
N ALA A 82 9.93 4.62 -3.70
CA ALA A 82 10.54 3.30 -3.56
C ALA A 82 10.25 2.76 -2.16
N TRP A 83 10.24 1.43 -1.98
CA TRP A 83 9.93 0.82 -0.69
C TRP A 83 10.76 1.37 0.48
N PRO A 84 12.09 1.61 0.35
CA PRO A 84 12.89 2.22 1.41
C PRO A 84 12.54 3.69 1.68
N GLN A 85 11.96 4.40 0.71
CA GLN A 85 11.64 5.83 0.80
C GLN A 85 10.17 6.11 1.13
N LEU A 86 9.29 5.12 0.91
CA LEU A 86 7.83 5.29 1.00
C LEU A 86 7.37 6.00 2.28
N MET A 87 7.91 5.61 3.43
CA MET A 87 7.56 6.23 4.71
C MET A 87 8.02 7.70 4.78
N LYS A 88 9.24 7.98 4.36
CA LYS A 88 9.83 9.32 4.36
C LYS A 88 9.07 10.26 3.42
N ASP A 89 8.79 9.80 2.21
CA ASP A 89 8.08 10.59 1.21
C ASP A 89 6.64 10.89 1.65
N PHE A 90 6.00 9.92 2.31
CA PHE A 90 4.68 10.10 2.90
C PHE A 90 4.69 11.15 4.03
N GLU A 91 5.64 11.06 4.97
CA GLU A 91 5.77 12.02 6.08
C GLU A 91 6.14 13.43 5.60
N ALA A 92 6.81 13.54 4.46
CA ALA A 92 7.12 14.82 3.81
C ALA A 92 5.95 15.39 2.98
N ASP A 93 4.75 14.82 3.08
CA ASP A 93 3.56 15.21 2.30
C ASP A 93 3.79 15.12 0.77
N GLY A 94 4.61 14.18 0.32
CA GLY A 94 4.92 13.99 -1.09
C GLY A 94 3.71 13.59 -1.94
N PHE A 95 2.72 12.92 -1.34
CA PHE A 95 1.49 12.49 -2.00
C PHE A 95 0.32 12.41 -1.00
N ASP A 96 -0.91 12.41 -1.52
CA ASP A 96 -2.14 12.38 -0.72
C ASP A 96 -2.49 10.97 -0.23
N ILE A 97 -2.17 9.97 -1.05
CA ILE A 97 -2.46 8.56 -0.83
C ILE A 97 -1.36 7.70 -1.47
N ALA A 98 -0.95 6.63 -0.78
CA ALA A 98 -0.09 5.61 -1.36
C ALA A 98 -0.95 4.42 -1.81
N MET A 99 -0.81 4.03 -3.07
CA MET A 99 -1.45 2.88 -3.69
C MET A 99 -0.37 2.03 -4.37
N GLY A 100 -0.53 0.71 -4.39
CA GLY A 100 0.47 -0.18 -4.97
C GLY A 100 0.81 -1.37 -4.07
N GLY A 101 -0.22 -2.07 -3.58
CA GLY A 101 -0.05 -3.25 -2.74
C GLY A 101 0.53 -2.94 -1.36
N VAL A 102 0.17 -1.80 -0.79
CA VAL A 102 0.69 -1.35 0.51
C VAL A 102 0.12 -2.19 1.64
N SER A 103 0.97 -2.92 2.36
CA SER A 103 0.55 -3.71 3.54
C SER A 103 0.23 -2.80 4.72
N ILE A 104 -0.86 -3.12 5.43
CA ILE A 104 -1.20 -2.50 6.72
C ILE A 104 -0.13 -2.90 7.74
N THR A 105 0.46 -1.92 8.40
CA THR A 105 1.36 -2.13 9.54
C THR A 105 1.11 -1.06 10.60
N PHE A 106 1.35 -1.39 11.87
CA PHE A 106 1.21 -0.40 12.96
C PHE A 106 2.15 0.80 12.80
N ASP A 107 3.34 0.61 12.23
CA ASP A 107 4.27 1.73 12.01
C ASP A 107 3.72 2.72 10.99
N ARG A 108 3.14 2.24 9.89
CA ARG A 108 2.43 3.07 8.92
C ARG A 108 1.16 3.68 9.51
N GLN A 109 0.39 2.91 10.30
CA GLN A 109 -0.83 3.40 10.95
C GLN A 109 -0.56 4.54 11.94
N LYS A 110 0.59 4.54 12.61
CA LYS A 110 1.02 5.66 13.48
C LYS A 110 1.28 6.95 12.70
N LYS A 111 1.48 6.88 11.39
CA LYS A 111 1.83 8.03 10.53
C LYS A 111 0.66 8.51 9.67
N GLY A 112 -0.22 7.61 9.25
CA GLY A 112 -1.36 7.90 8.38
C GLY A 112 -2.59 7.09 8.77
N LEU A 113 -3.58 7.09 7.88
CA LEU A 113 -4.78 6.27 7.99
C LEU A 113 -4.80 5.24 6.86
N PHE A 114 -5.40 4.09 7.10
CA PHE A 114 -5.66 3.12 6.05
C PHE A 114 -7.13 3.14 5.64
N SER A 115 -7.37 2.89 4.36
CA SER A 115 -8.71 2.60 3.84
C SER A 115 -9.24 1.27 4.38
N LEU A 116 -10.46 0.89 4.01
CA LEU A 116 -10.90 -0.50 4.09
C LEU A 116 -9.87 -1.41 3.40
N PRO A 117 -9.63 -2.62 3.94
CA PRO A 117 -8.74 -3.59 3.28
C PRO A 117 -9.27 -3.98 1.90
N ILE A 118 -8.37 -4.06 0.92
CA ILE A 118 -8.67 -4.47 -0.46
C ILE A 118 -8.30 -5.93 -0.74
N MET A 119 -7.41 -6.49 0.07
CA MET A 119 -6.94 -7.88 -0.08
C MET A 119 -6.44 -8.41 1.24
N ARG A 120 -6.73 -9.71 1.49
CA ARG A 120 -6.17 -10.49 2.58
C ARG A 120 -5.18 -11.50 2.02
N GLU A 121 -3.99 -11.54 2.57
CA GLU A 121 -2.90 -12.43 2.16
C GLU A 121 -1.88 -12.64 3.27
N GLY A 122 -0.68 -13.07 2.96
CA GLY A 122 0.46 -13.21 3.87
C GLY A 122 1.70 -13.67 3.13
N LYS A 123 2.80 -13.83 3.85
CA LYS A 123 4.10 -14.21 3.30
C LYS A 123 4.15 -15.69 2.99
N THR A 124 4.60 -15.99 1.78
CA THR A 124 4.81 -17.34 1.27
C THR A 124 6.06 -17.36 0.39
N PRO A 125 6.74 -18.50 0.27
CA PRO A 125 7.91 -18.58 -0.59
C PRO A 125 7.51 -18.75 -2.07
N ILE A 126 8.39 -18.26 -2.94
CA ILE A 126 8.44 -18.66 -4.34
C ILE A 126 9.84 -19.18 -4.65
N ALA A 127 9.95 -20.32 -5.29
CA ALA A 127 11.20 -21.01 -5.60
C ALA A 127 11.16 -21.59 -7.01
N ARG A 128 12.28 -22.17 -7.50
CA ARG A 128 12.23 -22.98 -8.71
C ARG A 128 11.25 -24.14 -8.52
N CYS A 129 10.49 -24.49 -9.54
CA CYS A 129 9.50 -25.57 -9.45
C CYS A 129 10.12 -26.93 -9.02
N ALA A 130 11.35 -27.21 -9.44
CA ALA A 130 12.08 -28.39 -9.04
C ALA A 130 12.42 -28.44 -7.52
N ASP A 131 12.39 -27.29 -6.86
CA ASP A 131 12.74 -27.13 -5.45
C ASP A 131 11.53 -26.83 -4.55
N GLN A 132 10.32 -26.74 -5.13
CA GLN A 132 9.10 -26.29 -4.43
C GLN A 132 8.88 -27.06 -3.11
N GLY A 133 8.97 -28.38 -3.11
CA GLY A 133 8.77 -29.22 -1.93
C GLY A 133 9.86 -29.13 -0.84
N LYS A 134 10.91 -28.33 -1.07
CA LYS A 134 11.99 -28.12 -0.08
C LYS A 134 11.71 -27.00 0.91
N TYR A 135 10.67 -26.16 0.70
CA TYR A 135 10.45 -24.90 1.43
C TYR A 135 9.05 -24.79 2.02
N GLU A 136 8.50 -25.91 2.51
CA GLU A 136 7.12 -25.98 3.03
C GLU A 136 6.95 -25.33 4.40
N SER A 137 8.03 -25.16 5.17
CA SER A 137 8.02 -24.54 6.48
C SER A 137 9.16 -23.55 6.66
N LEU A 138 9.04 -22.64 7.64
CA LEU A 138 10.12 -21.72 8.03
C LEU A 138 11.37 -22.51 8.48
N ALA A 139 11.20 -23.65 9.12
CA ALA A 139 12.30 -24.52 9.53
C ALA A 139 13.01 -25.19 8.32
N ASP A 140 12.29 -25.42 7.23
CA ASP A 140 12.88 -25.93 5.99
C ASP A 140 13.65 -24.85 5.25
N ILE A 141 13.21 -23.62 5.35
CA ILE A 141 13.84 -22.44 4.74
C ILE A 141 15.08 -22.02 5.53
N ASP A 142 14.99 -21.98 6.87
CA ASP A 142 16.07 -21.46 7.74
C ASP A 142 17.18 -22.50 8.00
N LYS A 143 17.74 -23.02 6.93
CA LYS A 143 18.87 -23.98 6.95
C LYS A 143 20.14 -23.33 6.42
N ALA A 144 21.28 -23.66 7.01
CA ALA A 144 22.58 -23.25 6.50
C ALA A 144 22.72 -23.65 5.02
N GLY A 145 23.15 -22.72 4.18
CA GLY A 145 23.29 -22.90 2.74
C GLY A 145 22.04 -22.53 1.92
N THR A 146 20.88 -22.30 2.52
CA THR A 146 19.73 -21.69 1.83
C THR A 146 19.97 -20.21 1.63
N ARG A 147 19.68 -19.70 0.42
CA ARG A 147 19.81 -18.28 0.03
C ARG A 147 18.43 -17.67 -0.18
N VAL A 148 17.98 -16.91 0.80
CA VAL A 148 16.70 -16.20 0.76
C VAL A 148 16.93 -14.81 0.19
N ILE A 149 16.34 -14.48 -0.96
CA ILE A 149 16.47 -13.17 -1.58
C ILE A 149 15.27 -12.29 -1.20
N VAL A 150 15.51 -11.00 -0.96
CA VAL A 150 14.48 -10.01 -0.61
C VAL A 150 14.81 -8.65 -1.23
N ASN A 151 13.77 -7.86 -1.53
CA ASN A 151 13.91 -6.45 -1.85
C ASN A 151 14.05 -5.62 -0.57
N PRO A 152 14.80 -4.49 -0.58
CA PRO A 152 15.06 -3.70 0.61
C PRO A 152 13.83 -2.87 1.06
N GLY A 153 13.75 -2.60 2.36
CA GLY A 153 12.91 -1.56 2.98
C GLY A 153 11.43 -1.90 3.14
N GLY A 154 10.96 -3.03 2.58
CA GLY A 154 9.56 -3.46 2.63
C GLY A 154 9.24 -4.43 3.77
N THR A 155 8.03 -4.99 3.71
CA THR A 155 7.57 -6.04 4.64
C THR A 155 8.25 -7.37 4.37
N ASN A 156 8.71 -7.63 3.13
CA ASN A 156 9.42 -8.85 2.75
C ASN A 156 10.74 -8.99 3.50
N GLU A 157 11.58 -7.94 3.46
CA GLU A 157 12.85 -7.92 4.20
C GLU A 157 12.63 -8.03 5.71
N ARG A 158 11.65 -7.31 6.26
CA ARG A 158 11.35 -7.38 7.70
C ARG A 158 10.92 -8.78 8.12
N PHE A 159 10.06 -9.43 7.34
CA PHE A 159 9.61 -10.80 7.61
C PHE A 159 10.79 -11.78 7.55
N ALA A 160 11.62 -11.71 6.50
CA ALA A 160 12.79 -12.58 6.38
C ALA A 160 13.75 -12.41 7.57
N ARG A 161 14.11 -11.18 7.93
CA ARG A 161 15.02 -10.91 9.08
C ARG A 161 14.44 -11.33 10.43
N ALA A 162 13.10 -11.29 10.59
CA ALA A 162 12.45 -11.75 11.82
C ALA A 162 12.48 -13.28 11.96
N ASN A 163 12.35 -14.02 10.87
CA ASN A 163 12.10 -15.46 10.88
C ASN A 163 13.28 -16.32 10.43
N VAL A 164 14.27 -15.74 9.72
CA VAL A 164 15.43 -16.44 9.17
C VAL A 164 16.69 -16.05 9.95
N LYS A 165 17.39 -17.03 10.52
CA LYS A 165 18.58 -16.85 11.37
C LYS A 165 19.81 -17.60 10.88
N ASN A 166 19.62 -18.77 10.24
CA ASN A 166 20.68 -19.68 9.80
C ASN A 166 20.90 -19.60 8.28
N ALA A 167 19.84 -19.36 7.51
CA ALA A 167 19.94 -19.16 6.07
C ALA A 167 20.50 -17.76 5.73
N GLU A 168 21.13 -17.64 4.58
CA GLU A 168 21.64 -16.37 4.06
C GLU A 168 20.48 -15.50 3.56
N ILE A 169 20.40 -14.25 4.05
CA ILE A 169 19.47 -13.24 3.51
C ILE A 169 20.24 -12.35 2.54
N LYS A 170 19.92 -12.48 1.25
CA LYS A 170 20.50 -11.69 0.16
C LYS A 170 19.55 -10.53 -0.18
N VAL A 171 19.99 -9.29 0.04
CA VAL A 171 19.23 -8.09 -0.37
C VAL A 171 19.54 -7.76 -1.82
N TYR A 172 18.49 -7.59 -2.64
CA TYR A 172 18.58 -7.27 -4.05
C TYR A 172 17.72 -6.05 -4.39
N ASN A 173 18.34 -5.01 -4.96
CA ASN A 173 17.72 -3.68 -5.07
C ASN A 173 16.66 -3.56 -6.17
N ASP A 174 16.66 -4.42 -7.18
CA ASP A 174 15.70 -4.38 -8.28
C ASP A 174 14.59 -5.43 -8.08
N ASN A 175 13.45 -5.00 -7.57
CA ASN A 175 12.31 -5.87 -7.30
C ASN A 175 11.65 -6.43 -8.57
N VAL A 176 11.95 -5.88 -9.75
CA VAL A 176 11.43 -6.39 -11.03
C VAL A 176 12.21 -7.62 -11.48
N THR A 177 13.55 -7.58 -11.36
CA THR A 177 14.45 -8.66 -11.83
C THR A 177 14.87 -9.63 -10.72
N ILE A 178 14.36 -9.46 -9.50
CA ILE A 178 14.69 -10.32 -8.35
C ILE A 178 14.33 -11.79 -8.61
N PHE A 179 13.23 -12.05 -9.32
CA PHE A 179 12.77 -13.39 -9.65
C PHE A 179 13.70 -14.10 -10.65
N ASP A 180 14.36 -13.37 -11.52
CA ASP A 180 15.38 -13.89 -12.43
C ASP A 180 16.58 -14.47 -11.67
N GLN A 181 16.90 -13.91 -10.48
CA GLN A 181 17.98 -14.44 -9.64
C GLN A 181 17.66 -15.85 -9.12
N ILE A 182 16.38 -16.11 -8.81
CA ILE A 182 15.92 -17.44 -8.39
C ILE A 182 15.95 -18.40 -9.58
N ALA A 183 15.43 -17.96 -10.73
CA ALA A 183 15.41 -18.77 -11.95
C ALA A 183 16.82 -19.19 -12.41
N LYS A 184 17.81 -18.28 -12.30
CA LYS A 184 19.22 -18.54 -12.63
C LYS A 184 19.97 -19.38 -11.59
N GLY A 185 19.41 -19.56 -10.38
CA GLY A 185 20.08 -20.24 -9.28
C GLY A 185 21.02 -19.36 -8.46
N ASP A 186 20.99 -18.04 -8.60
CA ASP A 186 21.75 -17.09 -7.79
C ASP A 186 21.16 -16.90 -6.39
N ALA A 187 19.89 -17.27 -6.22
CA ALA A 187 19.16 -17.41 -4.97
C ALA A 187 18.28 -18.66 -5.02
N ASP A 188 17.78 -19.11 -3.88
CA ASP A 188 16.98 -20.33 -3.81
C ASP A 188 15.49 -20.03 -3.77
N LEU A 189 15.09 -18.99 -3.03
CA LEU A 189 13.70 -18.57 -2.90
C LEU A 189 13.62 -17.08 -2.54
N MET A 190 12.44 -16.50 -2.77
CA MET A 190 12.05 -15.22 -2.21
C MET A 190 10.86 -15.40 -1.25
N MET A 191 10.88 -14.69 -0.12
CA MET A 191 9.74 -14.54 0.76
C MET A 191 8.98 -13.29 0.38
N THR A 192 7.78 -13.47 -0.19
CA THR A 192 6.92 -12.36 -0.58
C THR A 192 5.43 -12.68 -0.37
N ASP A 193 4.54 -11.79 -0.75
CA ASP A 193 3.10 -11.95 -0.55
C ASP A 193 2.51 -12.99 -1.52
N SER A 194 1.48 -13.71 -1.09
CA SER A 194 0.87 -14.80 -1.87
C SER A 194 0.34 -14.34 -3.23
N SER A 195 -0.17 -13.11 -3.34
CA SER A 195 -0.60 -12.53 -4.62
C SER A 195 0.56 -12.40 -5.62
N GLU A 196 1.73 -11.91 -5.15
CA GLU A 196 2.91 -11.79 -6.00
C GLU A 196 3.47 -13.15 -6.40
N THR A 197 3.52 -14.13 -5.49
CA THR A 197 4.01 -15.47 -5.83
C THR A 197 3.15 -16.14 -6.91
N ARG A 198 1.82 -15.97 -6.87
CA ARG A 198 0.90 -16.46 -7.91
C ARG A 198 1.14 -15.78 -9.25
N TYR A 199 1.26 -14.45 -9.24
CA TYR A 199 1.55 -13.70 -10.44
C TYR A 199 2.89 -14.11 -11.06
N GLN A 200 3.94 -14.22 -10.25
CA GLN A 200 5.27 -14.62 -10.72
C GLN A 200 5.30 -16.06 -11.24
N GLN A 201 4.57 -16.98 -10.61
CA GLN A 201 4.39 -18.33 -11.13
C GLN A 201 3.73 -18.31 -12.52
N LYS A 202 2.73 -17.43 -12.74
CA LYS A 202 2.03 -17.31 -14.03
C LYS A 202 2.96 -16.85 -15.14
N ILE A 203 3.79 -15.81 -14.88
CA ILE A 203 4.69 -15.26 -15.90
C ILE A 203 6.00 -16.02 -16.07
N HIS A 204 6.39 -16.86 -15.09
CA HIS A 204 7.55 -17.76 -15.15
C HIS A 204 7.09 -19.24 -15.17
N ALA A 205 6.06 -19.54 -15.96
CA ALA A 205 5.43 -20.86 -16.00
C ALA A 205 6.45 -21.99 -16.21
N GLY A 206 6.39 -23.00 -15.34
CA GLY A 206 7.31 -24.15 -15.38
C GLY A 206 8.71 -23.87 -14.82
N VAL A 207 9.06 -22.64 -14.50
CA VAL A 207 10.35 -22.25 -13.95
C VAL A 207 10.24 -21.93 -12.45
N LEU A 208 9.32 -21.02 -12.09
CA LEU A 208 9.07 -20.62 -10.70
C LEU A 208 7.70 -21.10 -10.24
N CYS A 209 7.64 -21.62 -9.02
CA CYS A 209 6.44 -22.12 -8.39
C CYS A 209 6.22 -21.46 -7.02
N ALA A 210 5.01 -20.98 -6.82
CA ALA A 210 4.54 -20.51 -5.50
C ALA A 210 4.45 -21.72 -4.55
N VAL A 211 5.00 -21.59 -3.35
CA VAL A 211 4.94 -22.64 -2.33
C VAL A 211 3.79 -22.30 -1.38
N HIS A 212 2.80 -23.20 -1.28
CA HIS A 212 1.59 -23.10 -0.44
C HIS A 212 0.95 -21.67 -0.36
N PRO A 213 0.66 -21.00 -1.49
CA PRO A 213 0.15 -19.62 -1.49
C PRO A 213 -1.24 -19.46 -0.85
N ASP A 214 -1.96 -20.56 -0.60
CA ASP A 214 -3.24 -20.60 0.12
C ASP A 214 -3.09 -20.72 1.65
N LYS A 215 -1.85 -20.98 2.12
CA LYS A 215 -1.51 -21.17 3.53
C LYS A 215 -0.25 -20.35 3.87
N PRO A 216 -0.31 -19.02 3.81
CA PRO A 216 0.85 -18.18 4.10
C PRO A 216 1.31 -18.34 5.55
N PHE A 217 2.58 -18.01 5.82
CA PHE A 217 3.18 -18.11 7.14
C PHE A 217 2.67 -17.09 8.15
N ASP A 218 2.15 -15.98 7.66
CA ASP A 218 1.57 -14.93 8.49
C ASP A 218 0.25 -14.43 7.89
N PHE A 219 -0.33 -13.46 8.58
CA PHE A 219 -1.50 -12.73 8.13
C PHE A 219 -1.09 -11.30 7.76
N ALA A 220 -1.51 -10.84 6.60
CA ALA A 220 -1.37 -9.46 6.15
C ALA A 220 -2.62 -9.00 5.40
N GLU A 221 -2.89 -7.70 5.43
CA GLU A 221 -3.88 -7.06 4.57
C GLU A 221 -3.24 -5.95 3.75
N LYS A 222 -3.74 -5.76 2.53
CA LYS A 222 -3.42 -4.62 1.68
C LYS A 222 -4.53 -3.58 1.80
N ALA A 223 -4.14 -2.31 1.85
CA ALA A 223 -5.06 -1.18 1.84
C ALA A 223 -4.34 0.06 1.28
N TYR A 224 -5.10 1.09 0.97
CA TYR A 224 -4.56 2.38 0.58
C TYR A 224 -4.16 3.19 1.81
N TRP A 225 -2.99 3.80 1.78
CA TRP A 225 -2.43 4.51 2.91
C TRP A 225 -2.52 6.02 2.69
N LEU A 226 -3.34 6.70 3.51
CA LEU A 226 -3.75 8.09 3.33
C LEU A 226 -3.10 9.00 4.36
N GLN A 227 -2.85 10.26 3.97
CA GLN A 227 -2.55 11.32 4.93
C GLN A 227 -3.67 11.42 5.99
N ARG A 228 -3.30 11.88 7.20
CA ARG A 228 -4.25 11.95 8.31
C ARG A 228 -5.35 12.97 8.06
N ASP A 229 -6.43 12.52 7.47
CA ASP A 229 -7.64 13.30 7.24
C ASP A 229 -8.85 12.36 7.27
N SER A 230 -9.74 12.56 8.22
CA SER A 230 -10.91 11.69 8.41
C SER A 230 -11.95 11.84 7.30
N ALA A 231 -12.08 13.05 6.72
CA ALA A 231 -13.03 13.28 5.64
C ALA A 231 -12.55 12.58 4.35
N PHE A 232 -11.26 12.71 4.03
CA PHE A 232 -10.69 12.02 2.89
C PHE A 232 -10.75 10.49 3.05
N LYS A 233 -10.41 9.97 4.26
CA LYS A 233 -10.57 8.54 4.54
C LYS A 233 -12.01 8.08 4.37
N ALA A 234 -12.98 8.79 4.91
CA ALA A 234 -14.39 8.43 4.79
C ALA A 234 -14.86 8.41 3.33
N PHE A 235 -14.38 9.34 2.50
CA PHE A 235 -14.65 9.33 1.06
C PHE A 235 -14.05 8.10 0.38
N VAL A 236 -12.78 7.79 0.64
CA VAL A 236 -12.09 6.63 0.05
C VAL A 236 -12.76 5.33 0.48
N ASP A 237 -13.14 5.19 1.75
CA ASP A 237 -13.84 4.00 2.24
C ASP A 237 -15.22 3.83 1.57
N GLN A 238 -15.97 4.92 1.42
CA GLN A 238 -17.28 4.88 0.75
C GLN A 238 -17.14 4.55 -0.74
N TRP A 239 -16.14 5.13 -1.43
CA TRP A 239 -15.85 4.79 -2.82
C TRP A 239 -15.47 3.31 -2.97
N LEU A 240 -14.61 2.76 -2.10
CA LEU A 240 -14.26 1.34 -2.10
C LEU A 240 -15.48 0.45 -1.87
N HIS A 241 -16.28 0.78 -0.85
CA HIS A 241 -17.51 0.04 -0.56
C HIS A 241 -18.43 -0.01 -1.77
N LEU A 242 -18.72 1.13 -2.39
CA LEU A 242 -19.58 1.19 -3.58
C LEU A 242 -18.97 0.41 -4.75
N SER A 243 -17.67 0.49 -4.97
CA SER A 243 -16.98 -0.26 -6.03
C SER A 243 -17.01 -1.77 -5.81
N MET A 244 -16.99 -2.22 -4.56
CA MET A 244 -17.13 -3.63 -4.21
C MET A 244 -18.58 -4.12 -4.45
N GLU A 245 -19.57 -3.32 -4.08
CA GLU A 245 -20.99 -3.67 -4.20
C GLU A 245 -21.49 -3.64 -5.66
N ASP A 246 -21.04 -2.68 -6.48
CA ASP A 246 -21.42 -2.58 -7.90
C ASP A 246 -20.65 -3.53 -8.81
N GLY A 247 -19.65 -4.25 -8.27
CA GLY A 247 -18.83 -5.23 -8.97
C GLY A 247 -17.68 -4.62 -9.79
N SER A 248 -17.51 -3.30 -9.84
CA SER A 248 -16.42 -2.67 -10.58
C SER A 248 -15.04 -3.01 -10.01
N PHE A 249 -14.92 -3.10 -8.68
CA PHE A 249 -13.71 -3.60 -8.01
C PHE A 249 -13.38 -5.03 -8.47
N LYS A 250 -14.36 -5.95 -8.43
CA LYS A 250 -14.17 -7.34 -8.85
C LYS A 250 -13.75 -7.43 -10.31
N LYS A 251 -14.37 -6.64 -11.19
CA LYS A 251 -14.02 -6.58 -12.60
C LYS A 251 -12.55 -6.16 -12.80
N THR A 252 -12.09 -5.13 -12.11
CA THR A 252 -10.69 -4.68 -12.17
C THR A 252 -9.76 -5.73 -11.58
N TYR A 253 -10.15 -6.36 -10.46
CA TYR A 253 -9.39 -7.43 -9.82
C TYR A 253 -9.16 -8.60 -10.77
N SER A 254 -10.22 -9.09 -11.45
CA SER A 254 -10.10 -10.23 -12.37
C SER A 254 -9.16 -9.98 -13.54
N VAL A 255 -9.05 -8.74 -14.01
CA VAL A 255 -8.09 -8.37 -15.09
C VAL A 255 -6.64 -8.62 -14.68
N TRP A 256 -6.32 -8.38 -13.41
CA TRP A 256 -4.92 -8.37 -12.95
C TRP A 256 -4.51 -9.63 -12.19
N PHE A 257 -5.44 -10.29 -11.50
CA PHE A 257 -5.13 -11.40 -10.59
C PHE A 257 -5.64 -12.77 -11.08
N GLU A 258 -6.57 -12.82 -12.01
CA GLU A 258 -7.10 -14.05 -12.61
C GLU A 258 -6.62 -14.22 -14.07
#